data_6f31f5c1bcbbc5c1662d9788ae86fee8
#
_entry.id   6f31f5c1bcbbc5c1662d9788ae86fee8
#
_cell.length_a   1.000
_cell.length_b   1.000
_cell.length_c   1.000
_cell.angle_alpha   90.00
_cell.angle_beta   90.00
_cell.angle_gamma   90.00
#
_symmetry.space_group_name_H-M   'P 1'
#
loop_
_entity.id
_entity.type
_entity.pdbx_description
1 polymer ?
#
loop_
_entity_poly.entity_id
_entity_poly.type
_entity_poly.pdbx_seq_one_letter_code
_entity_poly.pdbx_strand_id
1 'polypeptide(L)'
;TVFIVCVAVFIVCFLTDTPAFKIPELLCFTCIVMIESCFAIGLIPSNYEYENYFYHSAYSAVITDENFNVIYNSEKSVFTDKILLEQATKCPVMIDENTRLSAAKIHGGYTFRIEDLSKVNEINAALSETNERLSEENYIIEAENELKEQKAQIAERNKLYAKTDEVTCEELKRLDALLSDMYHKTQLNSTEYIDKMRFACILAAYIKRRSNLVMLAEKQENIDVGELSLAIKESLGFLSLTGAECTFDCAVSDKIYGKNAGVFYDFFEASIANYDSLPSAVIVRLSRRGDNLVLRIECDNKAKEISEKVKSKFEKYNVTIQTDDEEVYYSLTLPEGGAV
;
A
#
# COMPACT_ATOMS: atom_id res chain seq x y z
N THR A 1 19.30 -67.94 29.90
CA THR A 1 19.61 -69.26 30.36
C THR A 1 20.91 -69.80 29.78
N VAL A 2 21.13 -69.78 28.48
CA VAL A 2 22.35 -70.25 27.79
C VAL A 2 23.61 -69.55 28.28
N PHE A 3 23.59 -68.20 28.46
CA PHE A 3 24.71 -67.49 29.07
C PHE A 3 25.10 -67.96 30.46
N ILE A 4 24.11 -68.17 31.31
CA ILE A 4 24.37 -68.67 32.67
C ILE A 4 25.00 -70.05 32.65
N VAL A 5 24.54 -70.94 31.75
CA VAL A 5 25.11 -72.30 31.57
C VAL A 5 26.55 -72.18 31.04
N CYS A 6 26.82 -71.33 30.06
CA CYS A 6 28.17 -71.12 29.54
C CYS A 6 29.12 -70.55 30.58
N VAL A 7 28.69 -69.60 31.41
CA VAL A 7 29.48 -69.07 32.53
C VAL A 7 29.71 -70.13 33.57
N ALA A 8 28.71 -70.96 33.91
CA ALA A 8 28.86 -72.05 34.85
C ALA A 8 29.86 -73.13 34.36
N VAL A 9 29.76 -73.54 33.09
CA VAL A 9 30.72 -74.43 32.45
C VAL A 9 32.13 -73.83 32.44
N PHE A 10 32.27 -72.53 32.17
CA PHE A 10 33.55 -71.85 32.25
C PHE A 10 34.16 -71.87 33.63
N ILE A 11 33.37 -71.62 34.68
CA ILE A 11 33.81 -71.66 36.06
C ILE A 11 34.22 -73.10 36.48
N VAL A 12 33.44 -74.08 36.06
CA VAL A 12 33.77 -75.53 36.38
C VAL A 12 35.08 -75.93 35.67
N CYS A 13 35.25 -75.62 34.42
CA CYS A 13 36.48 -75.90 33.66
C CYS A 13 37.71 -75.20 34.25
N PHE A 14 37.54 -73.95 34.71
CA PHE A 14 38.60 -73.20 35.38
C PHE A 14 38.98 -73.82 36.78
N LEU A 15 38.01 -74.28 37.53
CA LEU A 15 38.22 -74.83 38.85
C LEU A 15 38.80 -76.30 38.84
N THR A 16 38.57 -77.04 37.78
CA THR A 16 39.00 -78.41 37.62
C THR A 16 40.37 -78.63 37.01
N ASP A 17 41.03 -77.55 36.61
CA ASP A 17 42.37 -77.52 35.98
C ASP A 17 42.58 -78.58 34.89
N THR A 18 41.50 -78.84 34.11
CA THR A 18 41.49 -79.87 33.07
C THR A 18 42.27 -79.43 31.87
N PRO A 19 43.25 -80.18 31.37
CA PRO A 19 44.07 -79.76 30.23
C PRO A 19 43.35 -79.82 28.86
N ALA A 20 42.06 -80.07 28.87
CA ALA A 20 41.30 -80.34 27.66
C ALA A 20 41.08 -79.14 26.78
N PHE A 21 41.06 -77.92 27.36
CA PHE A 21 40.87 -76.66 26.53
C PHE A 21 41.80 -75.60 27.10
N LYS A 22 42.51 -74.91 26.16
CA LYS A 22 43.25 -73.72 26.53
C LYS A 22 42.22 -72.52 26.68
N ILE A 23 42.52 -71.63 27.61
CA ILE A 23 41.65 -70.49 27.95
C ILE A 23 41.16 -69.72 26.72
N PRO A 24 42.00 -69.47 25.67
CA PRO A 24 41.55 -68.78 24.46
C PRO A 24 40.51 -69.54 23.66
N GLU A 25 40.60 -70.87 23.60
CA GLU A 25 39.68 -71.69 22.83
C GLU A 25 38.29 -71.74 23.52
N LEU A 26 38.28 -71.75 24.82
CA LEU A 26 37.03 -71.70 25.62
C LEU A 26 36.34 -70.36 25.50
N LEU A 27 37.12 -69.25 25.49
CA LEU A 27 36.61 -67.93 25.33
C LEU A 27 36.01 -67.73 23.87
N CYS A 28 36.70 -68.29 22.88
CA CYS A 28 36.20 -68.25 21.50
C CYS A 28 34.88 -69.05 21.38
N PHE A 29 34.78 -70.21 21.98
CA PHE A 29 33.55 -70.98 21.96
C PHE A 29 32.38 -70.29 22.70
N THR A 30 32.66 -69.63 23.84
CA THR A 30 31.61 -68.86 24.55
C THR A 30 31.15 -67.68 23.76
N CYS A 31 32.04 -66.97 23.03
CA CYS A 31 31.68 -65.89 22.12
C CYS A 31 30.80 -66.38 20.96
N ILE A 32 31.14 -67.51 20.34
CA ILE A 32 30.33 -68.09 19.25
C ILE A 32 28.94 -68.47 19.78
N VAL A 33 28.85 -69.13 20.93
CA VAL A 33 27.56 -69.51 21.53
C VAL A 33 26.71 -68.26 21.91
N MET A 34 27.38 -67.22 22.39
CA MET A 34 26.68 -65.96 22.66
C MET A 34 26.11 -65.33 21.38
N ILE A 35 26.91 -65.26 20.31
CA ILE A 35 26.47 -64.70 19.04
C ILE A 35 25.33 -65.51 18.42
N GLU A 36 25.47 -66.85 18.42
CA GLU A 36 24.37 -67.74 17.96
C GLU A 36 23.12 -67.62 18.84
N SER A 37 23.26 -67.42 20.15
CA SER A 37 22.12 -67.12 21.01
C SER A 37 21.46 -65.79 20.70
N CYS A 38 22.21 -64.74 20.34
CA CYS A 38 21.69 -63.48 19.93
C CYS A 38 20.90 -63.60 18.62
N PHE A 39 21.36 -64.39 17.69
CA PHE A 39 20.60 -64.71 16.46
C PHE A 39 19.30 -65.49 16.78
N ALA A 40 19.39 -66.50 17.62
CA ALA A 40 18.23 -67.38 18.03
C ALA A 40 17.14 -66.59 18.76
N ILE A 41 17.51 -65.57 19.55
CA ILE A 41 16.57 -64.69 20.27
C ILE A 41 16.07 -63.53 19.43
N GLY A 42 16.63 -63.34 18.20
CA GLY A 42 16.25 -62.25 17.32
C GLY A 42 16.84 -60.86 17.72
N LEU A 43 17.83 -60.80 18.57
CA LEU A 43 18.55 -59.57 18.93
C LEU A 43 19.42 -59.06 17.79
N ILE A 44 19.94 -59.99 16.97
CA ILE A 44 20.66 -59.68 15.72
C ILE A 44 19.76 -60.13 14.57
N PRO A 45 19.32 -59.22 13.67
CA PRO A 45 18.50 -59.62 12.57
C PRO A 45 19.30 -60.56 11.65
N SER A 46 18.79 -61.74 11.46
CA SER A 46 19.34 -62.73 10.50
C SER A 46 18.52 -62.72 9.22
N ASN A 47 19.16 -63.02 8.10
CA ASN A 47 18.45 -63.22 6.83
C ASN A 47 17.69 -64.56 6.76
N TYR A 48 17.59 -65.26 7.89
CA TYR A 48 16.80 -66.47 8.01
C TYR A 48 15.30 -66.12 7.92
N GLU A 49 14.58 -66.79 7.06
CA GLU A 49 13.16 -66.51 6.76
C GLU A 49 12.86 -65.10 6.17
N TYR A 50 13.85 -64.47 5.50
CA TYR A 50 13.64 -63.19 4.85
C TYR A 50 12.44 -63.20 3.89
N GLU A 51 12.20 -64.30 3.19
CA GLU A 51 11.05 -64.53 2.31
C GLU A 51 9.72 -64.32 3.05
N ASN A 52 9.59 -64.90 4.26
CA ASN A 52 8.38 -64.80 5.04
C ASN A 52 8.15 -63.36 5.57
N TYR A 53 9.22 -62.69 6.02
CA TYR A 53 9.15 -61.29 6.44
C TYR A 53 8.82 -60.36 5.27
N PHE A 54 9.38 -60.60 4.09
CA PHE A 54 9.11 -59.81 2.91
C PHE A 54 7.68 -60.01 2.43
N TYR A 55 7.18 -61.23 2.42
CA TYR A 55 5.80 -61.52 2.06
C TYR A 55 4.77 -60.78 2.92
N HIS A 56 4.97 -60.75 4.24
CA HIS A 56 4.11 -60.01 5.17
C HIS A 56 4.45 -58.51 5.31
N SER A 57 5.29 -58.01 4.47
CA SER A 57 5.67 -56.60 4.48
C SER A 57 4.44 -55.68 4.26
N ALA A 58 4.40 -54.56 4.98
CA ALA A 58 3.39 -53.53 4.80
C ALA A 58 3.48 -52.84 3.41
N TYR A 59 4.63 -52.97 2.78
CA TYR A 59 4.88 -52.35 1.48
C TYR A 59 4.52 -53.27 0.33
N SER A 60 3.84 -52.74 -0.73
CA SER A 60 3.59 -53.47 -1.94
C SER A 60 4.88 -53.43 -2.78
N ALA A 61 5.67 -54.50 -2.71
CA ALA A 61 6.97 -54.56 -3.37
C ALA A 61 7.23 -55.93 -3.98
N VAL A 62 8.03 -55.96 -5.05
CA VAL A 62 8.48 -57.17 -5.74
C VAL A 62 9.99 -57.06 -5.94
N ILE A 63 10.70 -58.18 -5.72
CA ILE A 63 12.14 -58.30 -6.00
C ILE A 63 12.31 -59.29 -7.16
N THR A 64 13.08 -58.90 -8.14
CA THR A 64 13.36 -59.73 -9.33
C THR A 64 14.85 -59.92 -9.56
N ASP A 65 15.20 -60.95 -10.32
CA ASP A 65 16.53 -61.10 -10.90
C ASP A 65 16.79 -60.13 -12.06
N GLU A 66 17.95 -60.22 -12.69
CA GLU A 66 18.32 -59.40 -13.85
C GLU A 66 17.47 -59.67 -15.10
N ASN A 67 16.77 -60.83 -15.14
CA ASN A 67 15.88 -61.27 -16.20
C ASN A 67 14.40 -61.00 -15.92
N PHE A 68 14.11 -60.17 -14.89
CA PHE A 68 12.77 -59.85 -14.39
C PHE A 68 11.93 -61.06 -13.92
N ASN A 69 12.58 -62.15 -13.53
CA ASN A 69 11.88 -63.25 -12.86
C ASN A 69 11.70 -62.86 -11.39
N VAL A 70 10.48 -63.02 -10.88
CA VAL A 70 10.14 -62.67 -9.48
C VAL A 70 10.83 -63.66 -8.56
N ILE A 71 11.64 -63.16 -7.63
CA ILE A 71 12.30 -63.91 -6.58
C ILE A 71 11.47 -63.86 -5.29
N TYR A 72 11.08 -62.63 -4.92
CA TYR A 72 10.25 -62.37 -3.72
C TYR A 72 9.12 -61.41 -4.09
N ASN A 73 7.93 -61.63 -3.53
CA ASN A 73 6.81 -60.72 -3.62
C ASN A 73 6.15 -60.51 -2.28
N SER A 74 5.63 -59.30 -2.04
CA SER A 74 4.77 -59.06 -0.87
C SER A 74 3.34 -59.56 -1.17
N GLU A 75 2.60 -59.92 -0.10
CA GLU A 75 1.20 -60.37 -0.18
C GLU A 75 0.31 -59.40 -0.98
N LYS A 76 0.59 -58.11 -0.88
CA LYS A 76 -0.16 -57.03 -1.53
C LYS A 76 0.25 -56.78 -2.98
N SER A 77 1.29 -57.42 -3.51
CA SER A 77 1.78 -57.23 -4.86
C SER A 77 1.53 -58.44 -5.72
N VAL A 78 0.49 -58.40 -6.56
CA VAL A 78 0.26 -59.38 -7.59
C VAL A 78 0.63 -58.73 -8.93
N PHE A 79 1.94 -58.73 -9.27
CA PHE A 79 2.39 -58.10 -10.51
C PHE A 79 3.32 -59.07 -11.28
N THR A 80 2.92 -59.45 -12.51
CA THR A 80 3.62 -60.47 -13.27
C THR A 80 3.97 -60.00 -14.70
N ASP A 81 3.62 -58.74 -15.06
CA ASP A 81 3.86 -58.27 -16.43
C ASP A 81 5.31 -57.78 -16.60
N LYS A 82 6.14 -58.59 -17.28
CA LYS A 82 7.54 -58.29 -17.53
C LYS A 82 7.78 -57.02 -18.35
N ILE A 83 6.84 -56.65 -19.22
CA ILE A 83 6.98 -55.48 -20.08
C ILE A 83 6.92 -54.20 -19.25
N LEU A 84 5.99 -54.14 -18.28
CA LEU A 84 5.86 -52.99 -17.36
C LEU A 84 7.02 -52.92 -16.38
N LEU A 85 7.55 -54.04 -15.91
CA LEU A 85 8.75 -54.09 -15.06
C LEU A 85 9.97 -53.53 -15.80
N GLU A 86 10.18 -53.92 -17.08
CA GLU A 86 11.28 -53.39 -17.90
C GLU A 86 11.14 -51.86 -18.10
N GLN A 87 9.94 -51.37 -18.40
CA GLN A 87 9.69 -49.94 -18.55
C GLN A 87 9.96 -49.17 -17.24
N ALA A 88 9.53 -49.73 -16.10
CA ALA A 88 9.71 -49.10 -14.79
C ALA A 88 11.20 -48.96 -14.38
N THR A 89 12.11 -49.75 -14.96
CA THR A 89 13.56 -49.57 -14.71
C THR A 89 14.14 -48.32 -15.36
N LYS A 90 13.50 -47.79 -16.41
CA LYS A 90 13.94 -46.56 -17.14
C LYS A 90 13.31 -45.32 -16.54
N CYS A 91 12.04 -45.38 -16.20
CA CYS A 91 11.28 -44.29 -15.53
C CYS A 91 10.11 -44.91 -14.76
N PRO A 92 9.65 -44.27 -13.66
CA PRO A 92 8.43 -44.69 -12.98
C PRO A 92 7.24 -44.73 -13.95
N VAL A 93 6.47 -45.79 -13.89
CA VAL A 93 5.33 -46.03 -14.81
C VAL A 93 4.02 -45.93 -14.01
N MET A 94 3.02 -45.24 -14.57
CA MET A 94 1.67 -45.28 -14.01
C MET A 94 0.98 -46.54 -14.51
N ILE A 95 0.50 -47.38 -13.58
CA ILE A 95 -0.28 -48.58 -13.91
C ILE A 95 -1.74 -48.20 -14.16
N ASP A 96 -2.25 -47.31 -13.33
CA ASP A 96 -3.55 -46.66 -13.43
C ASP A 96 -3.47 -45.21 -12.95
N GLU A 97 -4.60 -44.51 -12.85
CA GLU A 97 -4.66 -43.09 -12.41
C GLU A 97 -4.07 -42.85 -11.04
N ASN A 98 -4.07 -43.85 -10.15
CA ASN A 98 -3.70 -43.72 -8.77
C ASN A 98 -2.54 -44.62 -8.33
N THR A 99 -2.03 -45.45 -9.22
CA THR A 99 -1.00 -46.45 -8.89
C THR A 99 0.26 -46.24 -9.73
N ARG A 100 1.39 -45.98 -9.03
CA ARG A 100 2.69 -45.80 -9.66
C ARG A 100 3.63 -46.94 -9.32
N LEU A 101 4.27 -47.49 -10.35
CA LEU A 101 5.34 -48.48 -10.25
C LEU A 101 6.69 -47.79 -10.38
N SER A 102 7.53 -47.91 -9.36
CA SER A 102 8.90 -47.43 -9.34
C SER A 102 9.89 -48.58 -9.16
N ALA A 103 11.04 -48.50 -9.80
CA ALA A 103 12.08 -49.50 -9.73
C ALA A 103 13.38 -48.95 -9.18
N ALA A 104 14.09 -49.73 -8.41
CA ALA A 104 15.46 -49.46 -7.98
C ALA A 104 16.35 -50.66 -8.25
N LYS A 105 17.56 -50.44 -8.75
CA LYS A 105 18.54 -51.49 -9.01
C LYS A 105 19.18 -51.94 -7.69
N ILE A 106 19.22 -53.21 -7.45
CA ILE A 106 19.90 -53.87 -6.32
C ILE A 106 20.99 -54.83 -6.81
N HIS A 107 21.82 -55.32 -5.90
CA HIS A 107 22.83 -56.30 -6.32
C HIS A 107 22.15 -57.62 -6.72
N GLY A 108 22.33 -57.98 -7.99
CA GLY A 108 21.74 -59.20 -8.59
C GLY A 108 20.34 -59.06 -9.17
N GLY A 109 19.75 -57.83 -9.27
CA GLY A 109 18.42 -57.63 -9.83
C GLY A 109 17.83 -56.25 -9.59
N TYR A 110 16.50 -56.21 -9.46
CA TYR A 110 15.71 -55.03 -9.26
C TYR A 110 14.68 -55.18 -8.16
N THR A 111 14.43 -54.12 -7.40
CA THR A 111 13.26 -54.03 -6.53
C THR A 111 12.24 -53.07 -7.15
N PHE A 112 10.99 -53.48 -7.18
CA PHE A 112 9.86 -52.71 -7.67
C PHE A 112 8.96 -52.36 -6.50
N ARG A 113 8.52 -51.10 -6.42
CA ARG A 113 7.59 -50.63 -5.40
C ARG A 113 6.34 -50.09 -6.09
N ILE A 114 5.20 -50.51 -5.59
CA ILE A 114 3.90 -50.06 -6.03
C ILE A 114 3.44 -49.01 -5.00
N GLU A 115 3.19 -47.83 -5.49
CA GLU A 115 2.78 -46.67 -4.66
C GLU A 115 1.35 -46.28 -5.02
N ASP A 116 0.48 -46.23 -4.01
CA ASP A 116 -0.86 -45.67 -4.09
C ASP A 116 -0.81 -44.16 -3.97
N LEU A 117 -1.20 -43.47 -5.03
CA LEU A 117 -1.22 -42.02 -5.14
C LEU A 117 -2.62 -41.42 -4.92
N SER A 118 -3.65 -42.23 -4.59
CA SER A 118 -5.03 -41.78 -4.44
C SER A 118 -5.15 -40.56 -3.53
N LYS A 119 -4.54 -40.62 -2.33
CA LYS A 119 -4.54 -39.48 -1.39
C LYS A 119 -3.78 -38.27 -1.92
N VAL A 120 -2.69 -38.49 -2.66
CA VAL A 120 -1.89 -37.39 -3.23
C VAL A 120 -2.70 -36.68 -4.31
N ASN A 121 -3.37 -37.45 -5.17
CA ASN A 121 -4.23 -36.89 -6.24
C ASN A 121 -5.44 -36.16 -5.66
N GLU A 122 -6.07 -36.71 -4.60
CA GLU A 122 -7.16 -36.02 -3.89
C GLU A 122 -6.70 -34.68 -3.28
N ILE A 123 -5.55 -34.67 -2.60
CA ILE A 123 -4.98 -33.44 -2.04
C ILE A 123 -4.61 -32.45 -3.13
N ASN A 124 -4.04 -32.91 -4.25
CA ASN A 124 -3.69 -32.03 -5.36
C ASN A 124 -4.94 -31.42 -6.01
N ALA A 125 -6.02 -32.17 -6.14
CA ALA A 125 -7.29 -31.66 -6.67
C ALA A 125 -7.88 -30.62 -5.71
N ALA A 126 -7.93 -30.89 -4.42
CA ALA A 126 -8.40 -29.94 -3.40
C ALA A 126 -7.52 -28.67 -3.33
N LEU A 127 -6.20 -28.83 -3.52
CA LEU A 127 -5.27 -27.71 -3.56
C LEU A 127 -5.51 -26.83 -4.80
N SER A 128 -5.76 -27.45 -5.98
CA SER A 128 -6.07 -26.73 -7.21
C SER A 128 -7.36 -25.91 -7.06
N GLU A 129 -8.41 -26.54 -6.54
CA GLU A 129 -9.69 -25.87 -6.28
C GLU A 129 -9.54 -24.68 -5.28
N THR A 130 -8.75 -24.92 -4.23
CA THR A 130 -8.48 -23.86 -3.24
C THR A 130 -7.69 -22.69 -3.85
N ASN A 131 -6.71 -22.98 -4.71
CA ASN A 131 -5.93 -21.95 -5.39
C ASN A 131 -6.78 -21.15 -6.39
N GLU A 132 -7.67 -21.80 -7.12
CA GLU A 132 -8.61 -21.10 -8.01
C GLU A 132 -9.52 -20.16 -7.21
N ARG A 133 -10.12 -20.63 -6.11
CA ARG A 133 -10.95 -19.81 -5.23
C ARG A 133 -10.18 -18.62 -4.62
N LEU A 134 -8.95 -18.85 -4.14
CA LEU A 134 -8.10 -17.77 -3.63
C LEU A 134 -7.76 -16.75 -4.72
N SER A 135 -7.56 -17.19 -5.96
CA SER A 135 -7.31 -16.27 -7.07
C SER A 135 -8.53 -15.41 -7.39
N GLU A 136 -9.72 -15.99 -7.36
CA GLU A 136 -10.98 -15.23 -7.53
C GLU A 136 -11.22 -14.25 -6.39
N GLU A 137 -11.02 -14.68 -5.13
CA GLU A 137 -11.14 -13.80 -3.95
C GLU A 137 -10.15 -12.63 -4.02
N ASN A 138 -8.90 -12.88 -4.39
CA ASN A 138 -7.90 -11.82 -4.56
C ASN A 138 -8.29 -10.81 -5.63
N TYR A 139 -8.80 -11.27 -6.77
CA TYR A 139 -9.30 -10.37 -7.82
C TYR A 139 -10.44 -9.47 -7.34
N ILE A 140 -11.38 -10.04 -6.57
CA ILE A 140 -12.49 -9.26 -5.99
C ILE A 140 -11.95 -8.21 -4.99
N ILE A 141 -10.99 -8.60 -4.13
CA ILE A 141 -10.38 -7.69 -3.15
C ILE A 141 -9.64 -6.54 -3.85
N GLU A 142 -8.90 -6.82 -4.92
CA GLU A 142 -8.22 -5.80 -5.71
C GLU A 142 -9.21 -4.81 -6.32
N ALA A 143 -10.28 -5.31 -6.96
CA ALA A 143 -11.33 -4.47 -7.52
C ALA A 143 -12.05 -3.62 -6.47
N GLU A 144 -12.34 -4.19 -5.29
CA GLU A 144 -12.91 -3.42 -4.17
C GLU A 144 -11.97 -2.33 -3.65
N ASN A 145 -10.66 -2.60 -3.58
CA ASN A 145 -9.68 -1.62 -3.13
C ASN A 145 -9.56 -0.46 -4.11
N GLU A 146 -9.51 -0.74 -5.42
CA GLU A 146 -9.53 0.29 -6.47
C GLU A 146 -10.79 1.16 -6.36
N LEU A 147 -11.96 0.54 -6.17
CA LEU A 147 -13.22 1.28 -6.02
C LEU A 147 -13.22 2.15 -4.75
N LYS A 148 -12.69 1.65 -3.64
CA LYS A 148 -12.56 2.43 -2.39
C LYS A 148 -11.63 3.62 -2.58
N GLU A 149 -10.51 3.43 -3.27
CA GLU A 149 -9.56 4.51 -3.56
C GLU A 149 -10.20 5.60 -4.44
N GLN A 150 -10.89 5.21 -5.51
CA GLN A 150 -11.62 6.14 -6.37
C GLN A 150 -12.68 6.93 -5.58
N LYS A 151 -13.46 6.26 -4.73
CA LYS A 151 -14.45 6.93 -3.87
C LYS A 151 -13.81 7.91 -2.89
N ALA A 152 -12.67 7.56 -2.30
CA ALA A 152 -11.93 8.43 -1.40
C ALA A 152 -11.41 9.69 -2.12
N GLN A 153 -10.84 9.53 -3.33
CA GLN A 153 -10.39 10.64 -4.16
C GLN A 153 -11.54 11.57 -4.57
N ILE A 154 -12.70 11.01 -4.94
CA ILE A 154 -13.89 11.80 -5.26
C ILE A 154 -14.39 12.55 -4.03
N ALA A 155 -14.45 11.91 -2.87
CA ALA A 155 -14.88 12.52 -1.62
C ALA A 155 -13.95 13.68 -1.20
N GLU A 156 -12.64 13.50 -1.30
CA GLU A 156 -11.66 14.54 -1.03
C GLU A 156 -11.83 15.74 -1.99
N ARG A 157 -11.96 15.46 -3.28
CA ARG A 157 -12.20 16.52 -4.28
C ARG A 157 -13.50 17.28 -4.03
N ASN A 158 -14.58 16.57 -3.70
CA ASN A 158 -15.86 17.20 -3.39
C ASN A 158 -15.78 18.07 -2.13
N LYS A 159 -15.01 17.65 -1.12
CA LYS A 159 -14.75 18.45 0.08
C LYS A 159 -14.01 19.74 -0.25
N LEU A 160 -13.00 19.68 -1.13
CA LEU A 160 -12.28 20.88 -1.61
C LEU A 160 -13.21 21.82 -2.38
N TYR A 161 -14.05 21.31 -3.25
CA TYR A 161 -15.03 22.13 -3.99
C TYR A 161 -16.03 22.77 -3.03
N ALA A 162 -16.60 22.02 -2.07
CA ALA A 162 -17.52 22.57 -1.10
C ALA A 162 -16.90 23.73 -0.29
N LYS A 163 -15.64 23.63 0.14
CA LYS A 163 -14.94 24.71 0.81
C LYS A 163 -14.70 25.92 -0.10
N THR A 164 -14.37 25.66 -1.36
CA THR A 164 -14.19 26.75 -2.34
C THR A 164 -15.51 27.48 -2.57
N ASP A 165 -16.59 26.74 -2.75
CA ASP A 165 -17.95 27.30 -2.94
C ASP A 165 -18.40 28.11 -1.72
N GLU A 166 -18.16 27.61 -0.49
CA GLU A 166 -18.48 28.32 0.74
C GLU A 166 -17.82 29.70 0.79
N VAL A 167 -16.52 29.77 0.39
CA VAL A 167 -15.74 31.01 0.47
C VAL A 167 -16.08 31.99 -0.67
N THR A 168 -16.49 31.50 -1.85
CA THR A 168 -16.70 32.35 -3.05
C THR A 168 -18.17 32.50 -3.47
N CYS A 169 -19.11 31.89 -2.71
CA CYS A 169 -20.53 31.86 -3.07
C CYS A 169 -21.17 33.26 -3.19
N GLU A 170 -20.82 34.18 -2.29
CA GLU A 170 -21.37 35.54 -2.34
C GLU A 170 -20.90 36.29 -3.59
N GLU A 171 -19.61 36.19 -3.90
CA GLU A 171 -19.00 36.84 -5.05
C GLU A 171 -19.46 36.23 -6.37
N LEU A 172 -19.69 34.89 -6.41
CA LEU A 172 -20.31 34.21 -7.55
C LEU A 172 -21.72 34.71 -7.82
N LYS A 173 -22.56 34.85 -6.79
CA LYS A 173 -23.90 35.41 -6.91
C LYS A 173 -23.89 36.86 -7.40
N ARG A 174 -22.93 37.63 -6.89
CA ARG A 174 -22.72 39.03 -7.30
C ARG A 174 -22.30 39.14 -8.76
N LEU A 175 -21.40 38.25 -9.21
CA LEU A 175 -21.00 38.16 -10.62
C LEU A 175 -22.16 37.74 -11.51
N ASP A 176 -22.96 36.76 -11.14
CA ASP A 176 -24.12 36.27 -11.87
C ASP A 176 -25.19 37.38 -12.01
N ALA A 177 -25.47 38.08 -10.91
CA ALA A 177 -26.38 39.22 -10.94
C ALA A 177 -25.89 40.34 -11.87
N LEU A 178 -24.60 40.66 -11.85
CA LEU A 178 -23.99 41.66 -12.71
C LEU A 178 -24.10 41.29 -14.21
N LEU A 179 -23.75 40.05 -14.54
CA LEU A 179 -23.82 39.51 -15.90
C LEU A 179 -25.28 39.48 -16.43
N SER A 180 -26.23 39.09 -15.57
CA SER A 180 -27.66 39.10 -15.90
C SER A 180 -28.16 40.51 -16.14
N ASP A 181 -27.76 41.49 -15.32
CA ASP A 181 -28.11 42.90 -15.54
C ASP A 181 -27.55 43.44 -16.84
N MET A 182 -26.30 43.14 -17.17
CA MET A 182 -25.67 43.50 -18.44
C MET A 182 -26.39 42.88 -19.63
N TYR A 183 -26.84 41.63 -19.53
CA TYR A 183 -27.54 40.95 -20.63
C TYR A 183 -28.93 41.53 -20.88
N HIS A 184 -29.68 41.88 -19.83
CA HIS A 184 -31.07 42.28 -19.95
C HIS A 184 -31.30 43.76 -20.05
N LYS A 185 -30.44 44.62 -19.48
CA LYS A 185 -30.73 46.06 -19.30
C LYS A 185 -29.76 47.01 -19.98
N THR A 186 -28.56 46.55 -20.37
CA THR A 186 -27.51 47.44 -20.82
C THR A 186 -27.30 47.31 -22.32
N GLN A 187 -27.20 48.45 -23.05
CA GLN A 187 -26.90 48.45 -24.48
C GLN A 187 -25.45 48.04 -24.72
N LEU A 188 -25.22 47.11 -25.63
CA LEU A 188 -23.91 46.69 -26.08
C LEU A 188 -23.05 47.90 -26.52
N ASN A 189 -21.79 47.93 -26.05
CA ASN A 189 -20.82 49.01 -26.32
C ASN A 189 -21.14 50.39 -25.69
N SER A 190 -22.08 50.51 -24.77
CA SER A 190 -22.18 51.73 -23.95
C SER A 190 -21.01 51.81 -22.95
N THR A 191 -20.70 53.02 -22.47
CA THR A 191 -19.69 53.20 -21.43
C THR A 191 -20.03 52.40 -20.18
N GLU A 192 -21.31 52.36 -19.79
CA GLU A 192 -21.83 51.61 -18.69
C GLU A 192 -21.59 50.06 -18.87
N TYR A 193 -21.78 49.56 -20.10
CA TYR A 193 -21.50 48.15 -20.41
C TYR A 193 -20.02 47.83 -20.23
N ILE A 194 -19.14 48.71 -20.74
CA ILE A 194 -17.69 48.54 -20.63
C ILE A 194 -17.24 48.54 -19.16
N ASP A 195 -17.75 49.46 -18.35
CA ASP A 195 -17.40 49.57 -16.94
C ASP A 195 -17.91 48.37 -16.12
N LYS A 196 -19.14 47.90 -16.38
CA LYS A 196 -19.67 46.66 -15.80
C LYS A 196 -18.84 45.44 -16.18
N MET A 197 -18.39 45.35 -17.45
CA MET A 197 -17.54 44.27 -17.92
C MET A 197 -16.16 44.27 -17.23
N ARG A 198 -15.55 45.45 -17.09
CA ARG A 198 -14.28 45.60 -16.36
C ARG A 198 -14.41 45.13 -14.92
N PHE A 199 -15.47 45.54 -14.22
CA PHE A 199 -15.73 45.10 -12.85
C PHE A 199 -16.01 43.59 -12.78
N ALA A 200 -16.76 43.04 -13.75
CA ALA A 200 -16.95 41.58 -13.83
C ALA A 200 -15.63 40.83 -14.00
N CYS A 201 -14.68 41.36 -14.76
CA CYS A 201 -13.34 40.78 -14.89
C CYS A 201 -12.55 40.80 -13.58
N ILE A 202 -12.62 41.92 -12.81
CA ILE A 202 -11.97 42.02 -11.50
C ILE A 202 -12.56 40.98 -10.56
N LEU A 203 -13.89 40.87 -10.49
CA LEU A 203 -14.58 39.90 -9.63
C LEU A 203 -14.30 38.45 -10.04
N ALA A 204 -14.26 38.14 -11.32
CA ALA A 204 -13.90 36.82 -11.83
C ALA A 204 -12.45 36.46 -11.51
N ALA A 205 -11.52 37.39 -11.59
CA ALA A 205 -10.12 37.21 -11.19
C ALA A 205 -10.01 36.93 -9.70
N TYR A 206 -10.74 37.68 -8.88
CA TYR A 206 -10.80 37.45 -7.43
C TYR A 206 -11.32 36.03 -7.13
N ILE A 207 -12.46 35.61 -7.66
CA ILE A 207 -13.05 34.28 -7.45
C ILE A 207 -12.05 33.19 -7.83
N LYS A 208 -11.43 33.28 -9.02
CA LYS A 208 -10.43 32.33 -9.50
C LYS A 208 -9.23 32.23 -8.56
N ARG A 209 -8.65 33.36 -8.17
CA ARG A 209 -7.46 33.38 -7.32
C ARG A 209 -7.77 32.99 -5.88
N ARG A 210 -8.91 33.40 -5.37
CA ARG A 210 -9.36 33.00 -4.03
C ARG A 210 -9.57 31.49 -3.93
N SER A 211 -10.20 30.91 -4.96
CA SER A 211 -10.35 29.45 -5.09
C SER A 211 -9.01 28.72 -5.08
N ASN A 212 -8.03 29.23 -5.82
CA ASN A 212 -6.68 28.66 -5.85
C ASN A 212 -6.00 28.72 -4.48
N LEU A 213 -6.09 29.88 -3.78
CA LEU A 213 -5.52 30.03 -2.45
C LEU A 213 -6.16 29.08 -1.41
N VAL A 214 -7.48 28.85 -1.51
CA VAL A 214 -8.18 27.86 -0.68
C VAL A 214 -7.66 26.47 -0.95
N MET A 215 -7.53 26.06 -2.21
CA MET A 215 -7.03 24.74 -2.59
C MET A 215 -5.57 24.52 -2.15
N LEU A 216 -4.72 25.54 -2.23
CA LEU A 216 -3.34 25.46 -1.76
C LEU A 216 -3.27 25.37 -0.23
N ALA A 217 -4.05 26.18 0.49
CA ALA A 217 -4.10 26.17 1.94
C ALA A 217 -4.63 24.85 2.54
N GLU A 218 -5.48 24.12 1.82
CA GLU A 218 -5.93 22.78 2.22
C GLU A 218 -4.88 21.69 2.00
N LYS A 219 -4.02 21.87 0.99
CA LYS A 219 -2.95 20.90 0.69
C LYS A 219 -1.69 21.11 1.52
N GLN A 220 -1.40 22.36 1.86
CA GLN A 220 -0.17 22.76 2.55
C GLN A 220 -0.48 23.83 3.59
N GLU A 221 0.00 23.64 4.82
CA GLU A 221 -0.19 24.61 5.90
C GLU A 221 0.47 25.95 5.56
N ASN A 222 1.68 25.91 4.98
CA ASN A 222 2.42 27.09 4.54
C ASN A 222 2.57 27.09 3.01
N ILE A 223 2.16 28.17 2.36
CA ILE A 223 2.24 28.37 0.92
C ILE A 223 3.30 29.43 0.57
N ASP A 224 3.79 29.39 -0.66
CA ASP A 224 4.71 30.42 -1.15
C ASP A 224 4.02 31.79 -1.21
N VAL A 225 4.69 32.81 -0.71
CA VAL A 225 4.18 34.20 -0.77
C VAL A 225 3.97 34.66 -2.21
N GLY A 226 4.67 34.04 -3.18
CA GLY A 226 4.50 34.28 -4.60
C GLY A 226 3.07 34.04 -5.07
N GLU A 227 2.33 33.07 -4.49
CA GLU A 227 0.93 32.80 -4.85
C GLU A 227 -0.01 33.95 -4.45
N LEU A 228 0.16 34.53 -3.25
CA LEU A 228 -0.55 35.71 -2.82
C LEU A 228 -0.16 36.93 -3.69
N SER A 229 1.13 37.08 -3.96
CA SER A 229 1.66 38.17 -4.80
C SER A 229 1.10 38.09 -6.23
N LEU A 230 1.00 36.88 -6.77
CA LEU A 230 0.41 36.65 -8.09
C LEU A 230 -1.09 36.98 -8.10
N ALA A 231 -1.82 36.59 -7.05
CA ALA A 231 -3.24 36.90 -6.92
C ALA A 231 -3.50 38.41 -6.89
N ILE A 232 -2.76 39.17 -6.06
CA ILE A 232 -2.88 40.63 -5.98
C ILE A 232 -2.48 41.30 -7.31
N LYS A 233 -1.36 40.89 -7.91
CA LYS A 233 -0.90 41.47 -9.20
C LYS A 233 -1.90 41.24 -10.34
N GLU A 234 -2.54 40.06 -10.42
CA GLU A 234 -3.55 39.77 -11.42
C GLU A 234 -4.78 40.69 -11.23
N SER A 235 -5.27 40.82 -9.99
CA SER A 235 -6.39 41.75 -9.70
C SER A 235 -6.05 43.20 -9.97
N LEU A 236 -4.87 43.68 -9.62
CA LEU A 236 -4.40 45.01 -9.96
C LEU A 236 -4.25 45.21 -11.47
N GLY A 237 -3.82 44.18 -12.20
CA GLY A 237 -3.77 44.20 -13.67
C GLY A 237 -5.14 44.38 -14.31
N PHE A 238 -6.19 43.75 -13.78
CA PHE A 238 -7.56 44.01 -14.26
C PHE A 238 -8.07 45.41 -13.84
N LEU A 239 -7.71 45.84 -12.63
CA LEU A 239 -8.05 47.19 -12.16
C LEU A 239 -7.39 48.27 -13.04
N SER A 240 -6.15 48.07 -13.48
CA SER A 240 -5.47 49.02 -14.39
C SER A 240 -6.15 49.18 -15.75
N LEU A 241 -6.96 48.20 -16.20
CA LEU A 241 -7.78 48.35 -17.41
C LEU A 241 -8.90 49.39 -17.27
N THR A 242 -9.24 49.79 -16.04
CA THR A 242 -10.17 50.90 -15.77
C THR A 242 -9.50 52.28 -15.89
N GLY A 243 -8.19 52.31 -16.08
CA GLY A 243 -7.38 53.53 -16.07
C GLY A 243 -6.71 53.82 -14.74
N ALA A 244 -6.85 52.93 -13.74
CA ALA A 244 -6.22 53.11 -12.43
C ALA A 244 -4.70 52.88 -12.48
N GLU A 245 -3.95 53.71 -11.77
CA GLU A 245 -2.52 53.54 -11.55
C GLU A 245 -2.29 52.56 -10.37
N CYS A 246 -1.72 51.40 -10.65
CA CYS A 246 -1.60 50.32 -9.66
C CYS A 246 -0.14 49.93 -9.41
N THR A 247 0.25 49.82 -8.14
CA THR A 247 1.59 49.38 -7.75
C THR A 247 1.49 48.33 -6.65
N PHE A 248 2.29 47.27 -6.75
CA PHE A 248 2.44 46.24 -5.71
C PHE A 248 3.90 46.03 -5.36
N ASP A 249 4.21 46.15 -4.07
CA ASP A 249 5.52 45.91 -3.49
C ASP A 249 5.43 44.79 -2.43
N CYS A 250 6.29 43.78 -2.54
CA CYS A 250 6.36 42.65 -1.62
C CYS A 250 7.77 42.52 -1.06
N ALA A 251 7.93 42.86 0.22
CA ALA A 251 9.18 42.74 0.96
C ALA A 251 9.33 41.39 1.69
N VAL A 252 8.43 40.43 1.45
CA VAL A 252 8.44 39.09 2.04
C VAL A 252 8.83 38.08 0.96
N SER A 253 9.79 37.20 1.24
CA SER A 253 10.29 36.19 0.30
C SER A 253 10.04 34.76 0.77
N ASP A 254 9.59 34.57 2.00
CA ASP A 254 9.40 33.26 2.61
C ASP A 254 7.97 32.73 2.43
N LYS A 255 7.76 31.49 2.88
CA LYS A 255 6.41 30.92 2.95
C LYS A 255 5.58 31.61 4.01
N ILE A 256 4.28 31.72 3.76
CA ILE A 256 3.29 32.30 4.68
C ILE A 256 2.21 31.26 4.99
N TYR A 257 1.56 31.39 6.14
CA TYR A 257 0.44 30.53 6.52
C TYR A 257 -0.70 30.64 5.51
N GLY A 258 -1.15 29.51 4.95
CA GLY A 258 -2.08 29.51 3.81
C GLY A 258 -3.42 30.21 4.07
N LYS A 259 -3.96 30.11 5.30
CA LYS A 259 -5.17 30.84 5.69
C LYS A 259 -4.94 32.36 5.73
N ASN A 260 -3.75 32.81 6.17
CA ASN A 260 -3.41 34.23 6.18
C ASN A 260 -3.39 34.81 4.77
N ALA A 261 -2.87 34.06 3.79
CA ALA A 261 -2.89 34.47 2.39
C ALA A 261 -4.32 34.72 1.88
N GLY A 262 -5.26 33.83 2.25
CA GLY A 262 -6.67 34.03 1.94
C GLY A 262 -7.25 35.28 2.61
N VAL A 263 -6.98 35.48 3.88
CA VAL A 263 -7.47 36.67 4.63
C VAL A 263 -6.90 37.97 4.06
N PHE A 264 -5.60 37.98 3.71
CA PHE A 264 -4.99 39.15 3.06
C PHE A 264 -5.62 39.46 1.71
N TYR A 265 -5.91 38.43 0.91
CA TYR A 265 -6.53 38.63 -0.40
C TYR A 265 -8.00 39.09 -0.30
N ASP A 266 -8.76 38.56 0.67
CA ASP A 266 -10.11 39.01 0.99
C ASP A 266 -10.12 40.46 1.49
N PHE A 267 -9.11 40.85 2.28
CA PHE A 267 -8.95 42.23 2.76
C PHE A 267 -8.61 43.19 1.62
N PHE A 268 -7.71 42.78 0.72
CA PHE A 268 -7.38 43.55 -0.48
C PHE A 268 -8.62 43.78 -1.36
N GLU A 269 -9.39 42.73 -1.66
CA GLU A 269 -10.61 42.85 -2.46
C GLU A 269 -11.63 43.76 -1.79
N ALA A 270 -11.89 43.58 -0.48
CA ALA A 270 -12.86 44.40 0.24
C ALA A 270 -12.48 45.88 0.27
N SER A 271 -11.18 46.20 0.22
CA SER A 271 -10.68 47.57 0.25
C SER A 271 -10.80 48.31 -1.12
N ILE A 272 -10.85 47.57 -2.25
CA ILE A 272 -10.85 48.18 -3.58
C ILE A 272 -12.12 47.95 -4.39
N ALA A 273 -12.91 46.91 -4.07
CA ALA A 273 -13.97 46.45 -4.93
C ALA A 273 -15.34 47.05 -4.59
N ASN A 274 -15.61 48.24 -5.17
CA ASN A 274 -16.97 48.72 -5.29
C ASN A 274 -17.20 49.20 -6.73
N TYR A 275 -18.25 48.70 -7.41
CA TYR A 275 -18.57 49.07 -8.77
C TYR A 275 -18.78 50.59 -8.94
N ASP A 276 -19.46 51.23 -7.96
CA ASP A 276 -19.84 52.64 -8.04
C ASP A 276 -18.69 53.60 -7.74
N SER A 277 -17.55 53.13 -7.22
CA SER A 277 -16.40 53.94 -6.87
C SER A 277 -15.10 53.14 -6.90
N LEU A 278 -14.65 52.80 -8.12
CA LEU A 278 -13.31 52.21 -8.27
C LEU A 278 -12.24 53.29 -8.04
N PRO A 279 -11.13 52.91 -7.34
CA PRO A 279 -10.03 53.85 -7.13
C PRO A 279 -9.31 54.18 -8.45
N SER A 280 -8.80 55.43 -8.59
CA SER A 280 -7.95 55.82 -9.73
C SER A 280 -6.46 55.59 -9.45
N ALA A 281 -6.06 55.40 -8.18
CA ALA A 281 -4.71 55.02 -7.76
C ALA A 281 -4.73 54.02 -6.61
N VAL A 282 -3.91 52.97 -6.72
CA VAL A 282 -3.79 51.95 -5.67
C VAL A 282 -2.34 51.55 -5.48
N ILE A 283 -1.86 51.63 -4.25
CA ILE A 283 -0.55 51.12 -3.83
C ILE A 283 -0.74 50.04 -2.79
N VAL A 284 -0.24 48.85 -3.05
CA VAL A 284 -0.31 47.72 -2.13
C VAL A 284 1.10 47.33 -1.69
N ARG A 285 1.31 47.18 -0.36
CA ARG A 285 2.60 46.77 0.20
C ARG A 285 2.41 45.62 1.18
N LEU A 286 3.11 44.50 0.96
CA LEU A 286 3.20 43.38 1.88
C LEU A 286 4.58 43.41 2.55
N SER A 287 4.62 43.52 3.86
CA SER A 287 5.87 43.63 4.63
C SER A 287 5.80 42.80 5.89
N ARG A 288 6.99 42.49 6.46
CA ARG A 288 7.12 41.82 7.75
C ARG A 288 7.51 42.87 8.82
N ARG A 289 6.86 42.83 9.98
CA ARG A 289 7.19 43.63 11.17
C ARG A 289 7.30 42.72 12.39
N GLY A 290 8.52 42.36 12.77
CA GLY A 290 8.76 41.35 13.82
C GLY A 290 8.14 40.02 13.38
N ASP A 291 7.33 39.42 14.24
CA ASP A 291 6.64 38.15 14.02
C ASP A 291 5.27 38.33 13.31
N ASN A 292 4.99 39.47 12.74
CA ASN A 292 3.74 39.79 12.10
C ASN A 292 3.93 40.11 10.61
N LEU A 293 2.97 39.72 9.82
CA LEU A 293 2.82 40.13 8.42
C LEU A 293 1.82 41.30 8.35
N VAL A 294 2.14 42.32 7.58
CA VAL A 294 1.34 43.50 7.44
C VAL A 294 1.08 43.78 5.97
N LEU A 295 -0.20 43.76 5.59
CA LEU A 295 -0.66 44.22 4.27
C LEU A 295 -1.18 45.66 4.42
N ARG A 296 -0.62 46.59 3.65
CA ARG A 296 -1.06 47.99 3.56
C ARG A 296 -1.59 48.26 2.18
N ILE A 297 -2.72 48.95 2.11
CA ILE A 297 -3.36 49.37 0.89
C ILE A 297 -3.62 50.87 1.03
N GLU A 298 -3.16 51.62 0.06
CA GLU A 298 -3.28 53.06 -0.06
C GLU A 298 -4.04 53.33 -1.34
N CYS A 299 -5.17 54.01 -1.27
CA CYS A 299 -6.00 54.34 -2.42
C CYS A 299 -6.76 55.66 -2.22
N ASP A 300 -7.16 56.26 -3.32
CA ASP A 300 -7.92 57.52 -3.38
C ASP A 300 -9.44 57.33 -3.17
N ASN A 301 -9.91 56.10 -2.96
CA ASN A 301 -11.32 55.81 -2.77
C ASN A 301 -11.81 56.15 -1.34
N LYS A 302 -12.52 57.25 -1.21
CA LYS A 302 -13.06 57.77 0.05
C LYS A 302 -14.48 57.30 0.37
N ALA A 303 -15.00 56.28 -0.33
CA ALA A 303 -16.34 55.80 -0.06
C ALA A 303 -16.46 55.29 1.39
N LYS A 304 -17.18 56.00 2.23
CA LYS A 304 -17.39 55.65 3.65
C LYS A 304 -17.95 54.26 3.83
N GLU A 305 -18.80 53.83 2.93
CA GLU A 305 -19.38 52.48 2.88
C GLU A 305 -18.31 51.36 2.76
N ILE A 306 -17.24 51.59 1.97
CA ILE A 306 -16.13 50.65 1.86
C ILE A 306 -15.41 50.51 3.18
N SER A 307 -15.07 51.61 3.83
CA SER A 307 -14.38 51.60 5.12
C SER A 307 -15.21 50.96 6.21
N GLU A 308 -16.52 51.18 6.26
CA GLU A 308 -17.45 50.53 7.20
C GLU A 308 -17.57 49.02 6.91
N LYS A 309 -17.65 48.61 5.66
CA LYS A 309 -17.69 47.21 5.22
C LYS A 309 -16.38 46.49 5.60
N VAL A 310 -15.23 47.05 5.31
CA VAL A 310 -13.92 46.50 5.66
C VAL A 310 -13.80 46.34 7.16
N LYS A 311 -14.17 47.36 7.94
CA LYS A 311 -14.12 47.34 9.40
C LYS A 311 -15.03 46.24 9.98
N SER A 312 -16.24 46.11 9.49
CA SER A 312 -17.19 45.08 9.93
C SER A 312 -16.73 43.67 9.55
N LYS A 313 -16.29 43.46 8.28
CA LYS A 313 -15.88 42.13 7.79
C LYS A 313 -14.62 41.60 8.50
N PHE A 314 -13.72 42.51 8.92
CA PHE A 314 -12.43 42.15 9.52
C PHE A 314 -12.30 42.55 10.98
N GLU A 315 -13.41 42.75 11.70
CA GLU A 315 -13.44 43.18 13.12
C GLU A 315 -12.63 42.25 14.04
N LYS A 316 -12.57 40.96 13.74
CA LYS A 316 -11.82 39.96 14.49
C LYS A 316 -10.30 40.05 14.30
N TYR A 317 -9.83 40.82 13.34
CA TYR A 317 -8.41 40.99 13.05
C TYR A 317 -7.93 42.39 13.44
N ASN A 318 -6.60 42.57 13.54
CA ASN A 318 -6.02 43.86 13.80
C ASN A 318 -6.00 44.72 12.53
N VAL A 319 -7.10 45.47 12.31
CA VAL A 319 -7.29 46.36 11.17
C VAL A 319 -7.19 47.80 11.60
N THR A 320 -6.43 48.58 10.86
CA THR A 320 -6.33 50.06 11.02
C THR A 320 -6.77 50.72 9.73
N ILE A 321 -7.67 51.68 9.80
CA ILE A 321 -8.12 52.52 8.70
C ILE A 321 -7.84 53.97 9.06
N GLN A 322 -7.08 54.67 8.23
CA GLN A 322 -6.75 56.08 8.37
C GLN A 322 -7.17 56.79 7.12
N THR A 323 -7.84 57.95 7.25
CA THR A 323 -8.27 58.75 6.12
C THR A 323 -7.57 60.11 6.23
N ASP A 324 -6.87 60.48 5.19
CA ASP A 324 -6.27 61.81 5.03
C ASP A 324 -7.05 62.61 3.96
N ASP A 325 -6.68 63.85 3.70
CA ASP A 325 -7.46 64.77 2.80
C ASP A 325 -7.66 64.23 1.41
N GLU A 326 -6.75 63.43 0.87
CA GLU A 326 -6.81 62.89 -0.50
C GLU A 326 -6.81 61.37 -0.58
N GLU A 327 -6.45 60.64 0.48
CA GLU A 327 -6.19 59.19 0.43
C GLU A 327 -6.77 58.43 1.64
N VAL A 328 -7.01 57.16 1.44
CA VAL A 328 -7.39 56.22 2.53
C VAL A 328 -6.35 55.11 2.66
N TYR A 329 -5.91 54.89 3.84
CA TYR A 329 -4.91 53.89 4.22
C TYR A 329 -5.59 52.75 4.98
N TYR A 330 -5.60 51.56 4.38
CA TYR A 330 -6.03 50.34 5.01
C TYR A 330 -4.81 49.53 5.44
N SER A 331 -4.79 49.00 6.66
CA SER A 331 -3.72 48.12 7.13
C SER A 331 -4.29 46.93 7.89
N LEU A 332 -3.89 45.73 7.49
CA LEU A 332 -4.22 44.48 8.18
C LEU A 332 -2.93 43.84 8.69
N THR A 333 -2.91 43.50 9.96
CA THR A 333 -1.77 42.83 10.61
C THR A 333 -2.19 41.45 11.09
N LEU A 334 -1.47 40.41 10.63
CA LEU A 334 -1.69 39.04 11.05
C LEU A 334 -0.39 38.41 11.59
N PRO A 335 -0.45 37.55 12.63
CA PRO A 335 0.72 36.80 13.07
C PRO A 335 1.19 35.80 12.02
N GLU A 336 2.51 35.59 11.92
CA GLU A 336 3.10 34.71 10.93
C GLU A 336 2.63 33.25 11.06
N GLY A 337 2.46 32.76 12.30
CA GLY A 337 2.01 31.39 12.60
C GLY A 337 0.51 31.13 12.51
N GLY A 338 -0.26 32.05 11.91
CA GLY A 338 -1.71 31.96 11.78
C GLY A 338 -2.46 32.80 12.82
N ALA A 339 -3.58 33.40 12.40
CA ALA A 339 -4.51 34.05 13.32
C ALA A 339 -5.18 32.95 14.17
N VAL A 340 -5.12 33.10 15.48
CA VAL A 340 -5.80 32.22 16.46
C VAL A 340 -7.31 32.38 16.34
#